data_fd9d5c353d0afe08d4709e8abb65ec19
#
_entry.id   fd9d5c353d0afe08d4709e8abb65ec19
#
_cell.length_a   1.000
_cell.length_b   1.000
_cell.length_c   1.000
_cell.angle_alpha   90.00
_cell.angle_beta   90.00
_cell.angle_gamma   90.00
#
_symmetry.space_group_name_H-M   'P 1'
#
loop_
_entity.id
_entity.type
_entity.pdbx_description
1 polymer ?
#
loop_
_entity_poly.entity_id
_entity_poly.type
_entity_poly.pdbx_seq_one_letter_code
_entity_poly.pdbx_strand_id
1 'polypeptide(L)'
;MVQNIFPSFNFSMNLEDERRIPMLLNDEEKRMIDGAYGPGTKKAMELLVKYGESFDAEKFASITYGHISYDFCPEEFWDLMTERVSKTRHRVTTHPSYSPEVWKQWGLPLADNWEGEHERKLKRFLELGWLRTETCAEYLLGITPRKGDVVSMGGSCMQVANNSLFGARVDRMGILISLAAAICGRTPLMGLLLPGNRYANHLVELDDLDVTNWTLSHYHCLGYHIGDQIPGFKPVAVNGLPPNVSFDFARALVISMPTSGAVTLAHIVGTTPEAFNLEEALGGKKPEHVLRVGKREMKKTWEKLNVWDSDVVEHVAFGCPHATIDEIGRIANHIGGKKLKTSLLIGASAPVEALARRQGWADMIEKAGGHFQSVCPSITNPFARRDIAGEKQAKSAATNSARCAHYLSTVCGVKVFFGTEEECVNAAITGKWKGDLPK
;
A
#
# COMPACT_ATOMS: atom_id res chain seq x y z
N MET A 1 -23.82 5.96 11.95
CA MET A 1 -24.36 4.63 12.29
C MET A 1 -23.34 3.55 11.90
N VAL A 2 -22.18 3.52 12.61
CA VAL A 2 -21.08 2.55 12.40
C VAL A 2 -20.74 1.85 13.74
N GLN A 3 -21.68 1.78 14.66
CA GLN A 3 -21.45 1.26 16.01
C GLN A 3 -21.65 -0.25 16.21
N ASN A 4 -21.87 -1.08 15.15
CA ASN A 4 -22.19 -2.49 15.37
C ASN A 4 -21.54 -3.44 14.33
N ILE A 5 -20.25 -3.31 14.02
CA ILE A 5 -19.55 -4.31 13.17
C ILE A 5 -18.51 -5.16 13.96
N PHE A 6 -18.24 -4.85 15.21
CA PHE A 6 -17.43 -5.71 16.04
C PHE A 6 -18.28 -6.39 17.09
N PRO A 7 -18.52 -7.72 17.05
CA PRO A 7 -19.06 -8.42 18.20
C PRO A 7 -18.09 -8.22 19.36
N SER A 8 -18.62 -7.96 20.55
CA SER A 8 -17.86 -7.91 21.79
C SER A 8 -17.16 -9.25 22.01
N PHE A 9 -15.93 -9.36 21.54
CA PHE A 9 -15.06 -10.46 21.89
C PHE A 9 -14.59 -10.25 23.32
N ASN A 10 -15.26 -10.91 24.27
CA ASN A 10 -14.72 -11.15 25.60
C ASN A 10 -13.57 -12.14 25.45
N PHE A 11 -12.36 -11.63 25.19
CA PHE A 11 -11.13 -12.40 25.33
C PHE A 11 -10.77 -12.42 26.82
N SER A 12 -11.29 -13.38 27.57
CA SER A 12 -10.62 -13.82 28.78
C SER A 12 -9.45 -14.73 28.34
N MET A 13 -8.35 -14.13 27.91
CA MET A 13 -7.10 -14.84 27.85
C MET A 13 -6.60 -15.07 29.27
N ASN A 14 -6.59 -16.31 29.71
CA ASN A 14 -5.74 -16.73 30.82
C ASN A 14 -4.28 -16.50 30.40
N LEU A 15 -3.69 -15.40 30.88
CA LEU A 15 -2.31 -14.98 30.59
C LEU A 15 -1.27 -15.67 31.50
N GLU A 16 -1.56 -16.82 32.02
CA GLU A 16 -0.61 -17.66 32.75
C GLU A 16 -0.02 -18.73 31.82
N ASP A 17 0.74 -18.30 30.83
CA ASP A 17 1.66 -19.21 30.10
C ASP A 17 3.08 -18.98 30.59
N GLU A 18 3.54 -19.84 31.49
CA GLU A 18 4.83 -19.81 32.22
C GLU A 18 6.08 -19.97 31.32
N ARG A 19 5.95 -19.83 29.99
CA ARG A 19 7.03 -20.08 29.03
C ARG A 19 7.44 -18.91 28.16
N ARG A 20 6.98 -17.67 28.44
CA ARG A 20 7.41 -16.51 27.66
C ARG A 20 8.80 -16.05 28.13
N ILE A 21 9.76 -16.10 27.23
CA ILE A 21 11.08 -15.49 27.48
C ILE A 21 10.88 -13.97 27.41
N PRO A 22 11.14 -13.22 28.49
CA PRO A 22 10.98 -11.78 28.45
C PRO A 22 11.98 -11.15 27.48
N MET A 23 11.54 -10.12 26.72
CA MET A 23 12.40 -9.41 25.80
C MET A 23 13.59 -8.74 26.52
N LEU A 24 14.78 -8.83 25.92
CA LEU A 24 15.98 -8.15 26.36
C LEU A 24 15.91 -6.66 25.98
N LEU A 25 15.84 -5.80 26.98
CA LEU A 25 15.76 -4.35 26.78
C LEU A 25 17.11 -3.70 27.10
N ASN A 26 17.57 -2.83 26.19
CA ASN A 26 18.72 -1.96 26.46
C ASN A 26 18.33 -0.79 27.39
N ASP A 27 19.32 0.01 27.82
CA ASP A 27 19.09 1.08 28.80
C ASP A 27 18.19 2.21 28.26
N GLU A 28 18.20 2.49 26.94
CA GLU A 28 17.32 3.47 26.33
C GLU A 28 15.87 2.96 26.33
N GLU A 29 15.66 1.69 26.00
CA GLU A 29 14.35 1.04 25.99
C GLU A 29 13.75 0.94 27.39
N LYS A 30 14.55 0.64 28.41
CA LYS A 30 14.13 0.70 29.83
C LYS A 30 13.69 2.11 30.22
N ARG A 31 14.47 3.13 29.85
CA ARG A 31 14.06 4.53 30.09
C ARG A 31 12.78 4.94 29.39
N MET A 32 12.46 4.35 28.21
CA MET A 32 11.18 4.55 27.53
C MET A 32 10.03 3.99 28.38
N ILE A 33 10.17 2.77 28.90
CA ILE A 33 9.18 2.15 29.80
C ILE A 33 9.05 2.92 31.11
N ASP A 34 10.13 3.44 31.67
CA ASP A 34 10.10 4.26 32.88
C ASP A 34 9.47 5.64 32.67
N GLY A 35 9.15 6.01 31.43
CA GLY A 35 8.47 7.26 31.08
C GLY A 35 9.37 8.47 30.92
N ALA A 36 10.69 8.29 30.81
CA ALA A 36 11.67 9.37 30.63
C ALA A 36 11.44 10.21 29.35
N TYR A 37 10.71 9.67 28.37
CA TYR A 37 10.40 10.30 27.09
C TYR A 37 8.92 10.71 26.96
N GLY A 38 8.18 10.72 28.06
CA GLY A 38 6.77 11.07 28.14
C GLY A 38 5.83 9.87 28.15
N PRO A 39 4.56 10.09 28.57
CA PRO A 39 3.59 9.02 28.77
C PRO A 39 3.22 8.26 27.48
N GLY A 40 3.14 8.94 26.34
CA GLY A 40 2.85 8.29 25.05
C GLY A 40 3.98 7.33 24.65
N THR A 41 5.26 7.73 24.79
CA THR A 41 6.42 6.85 24.52
C THR A 41 6.43 5.63 25.44
N LYS A 42 6.08 5.82 26.73
CA LYS A 42 5.95 4.71 27.68
C LYS A 42 4.92 3.69 27.20
N LYS A 43 3.70 4.15 26.89
CA LYS A 43 2.61 3.28 26.40
C LYS A 43 2.94 2.59 25.10
N ALA A 44 3.58 3.31 24.17
CA ALA A 44 4.04 2.75 22.91
C ALA A 44 5.08 1.64 23.11
N MET A 45 6.04 1.85 24.00
CA MET A 45 7.07 0.85 24.30
C MET A 45 6.50 -0.37 25.03
N GLU A 46 5.61 -0.18 25.99
CA GLU A 46 4.88 -1.26 26.66
C GLU A 46 4.07 -2.12 25.67
N LEU A 47 3.40 -1.48 24.69
CA LEU A 47 2.70 -2.18 23.61
C LEU A 47 3.66 -3.00 22.74
N LEU A 48 4.81 -2.42 22.36
CA LEU A 48 5.80 -3.11 21.53
C LEU A 48 6.43 -4.29 22.25
N VAL A 49 6.69 -4.20 23.57
CA VAL A 49 7.17 -5.33 24.37
C VAL A 49 6.18 -6.47 24.35
N LYS A 50 4.91 -6.20 24.69
CA LYS A 50 3.85 -7.23 24.68
C LYS A 50 3.66 -7.85 23.29
N TYR A 51 3.73 -7.02 22.25
CA TYR A 51 3.64 -7.49 20.88
C TYR A 51 4.84 -8.39 20.52
N GLY A 52 6.06 -7.96 20.85
CA GLY A 52 7.27 -8.74 20.61
C GLY A 52 7.27 -10.08 21.34
N GLU A 53 6.91 -10.09 22.63
CA GLU A 53 6.78 -11.30 23.44
C GLU A 53 5.74 -12.28 22.89
N SER A 54 4.66 -11.76 22.27
CA SER A 54 3.63 -12.61 21.64
C SER A 54 4.10 -13.32 20.37
N PHE A 55 5.25 -12.91 19.82
CA PHE A 55 5.89 -13.50 18.64
C PHE A 55 7.31 -14.00 18.91
N ASP A 56 7.66 -14.24 20.17
CA ASP A 56 8.95 -14.76 20.63
C ASP A 56 10.16 -13.90 20.17
N ALA A 57 9.97 -12.58 20.08
CA ALA A 57 11.06 -11.67 19.78
C ALA A 57 11.99 -11.51 21.00
N GLU A 58 13.26 -11.79 20.83
CA GLU A 58 14.25 -11.67 21.92
C GLU A 58 14.61 -10.23 22.27
N LYS A 59 14.57 -9.33 21.29
CA LYS A 59 15.02 -7.93 21.40
C LYS A 59 14.41 -7.04 20.34
N PHE A 60 14.69 -5.75 20.43
CA PHE A 60 14.32 -4.76 19.42
C PHE A 60 15.42 -4.52 18.39
N ALA A 61 14.99 -4.10 17.19
CA ALA A 61 15.85 -3.45 16.21
C ALA A 61 15.49 -1.97 16.12
N SER A 62 16.49 -1.11 15.89
CA SER A 62 16.26 0.31 15.58
C SER A 62 15.75 0.44 14.16
N ILE A 63 14.74 1.31 13.93
CA ILE A 63 14.27 1.61 12.59
C ILE A 63 15.00 2.82 12.00
N THR A 64 15.29 2.80 10.71
CA THR A 64 15.87 3.95 9.99
C THR A 64 14.82 5.00 9.71
N TYR A 65 13.59 4.59 9.38
CA TYR A 65 12.41 5.46 9.31
C TYR A 65 11.12 4.66 9.47
N GLY A 66 10.03 5.37 9.78
CA GLY A 66 8.69 4.83 9.87
C GLY A 66 7.75 5.45 8.85
N HIS A 67 6.65 4.76 8.57
CA HIS A 67 5.56 5.26 7.74
C HIS A 67 4.22 4.89 8.37
N ILE A 68 3.37 5.87 8.58
CA ILE A 68 2.08 5.69 9.26
C ILE A 68 0.92 6.28 8.46
N SER A 69 -0.29 5.85 8.81
CA SER A 69 -1.56 6.42 8.32
C SER A 69 -2.34 6.95 9.52
N TYR A 70 -2.16 8.20 9.88
CA TYR A 70 -2.81 8.76 11.07
C TYR A 70 -4.34 8.82 10.93
N ASP A 71 -4.88 9.04 9.72
CA ASP A 71 -6.33 9.09 9.49
C ASP A 71 -7.03 7.75 9.69
N PHE A 72 -6.32 6.64 9.52
CA PHE A 72 -6.86 5.30 9.80
C PHE A 72 -6.60 4.84 11.24
N CYS A 73 -5.96 5.66 12.06
CA CYS A 73 -5.75 5.37 13.47
C CYS A 73 -6.97 5.86 14.27
N PRO A 74 -7.59 5.03 15.12
CA PRO A 74 -8.66 5.50 16.00
C PRO A 74 -8.22 6.70 16.83
N GLU A 75 -9.12 7.67 17.05
CA GLU A 75 -8.80 8.93 17.69
C GLU A 75 -8.26 8.75 19.11
N GLU A 76 -8.94 7.96 19.93
CA GLU A 76 -8.51 7.68 21.30
C GLU A 76 -7.13 7.01 21.36
N PHE A 77 -6.84 6.11 20.41
CA PHE A 77 -5.53 5.45 20.34
C PHE A 77 -4.44 6.43 19.88
N TRP A 78 -4.75 7.30 18.91
CA TRP A 78 -3.84 8.36 18.47
C TRP A 78 -3.46 9.28 19.62
N ASP A 79 -4.45 9.80 20.35
CA ASP A 79 -4.25 10.72 21.47
C ASP A 79 -3.46 10.06 22.61
N LEU A 80 -3.82 8.82 22.94
CA LEU A 80 -3.15 8.03 23.97
C LEU A 80 -1.66 7.82 23.66
N MET A 81 -1.35 7.47 22.41
CA MET A 81 0.02 7.14 21.98
C MET A 81 0.86 8.39 21.75
N THR A 82 0.28 9.51 21.35
CA THR A 82 1.03 10.74 21.07
C THR A 82 1.07 11.71 22.27
N GLU A 83 0.48 11.35 23.41
CA GLU A 83 0.42 12.20 24.61
C GLU A 83 1.84 12.59 25.08
N ARG A 84 2.18 13.88 25.01
CA ARG A 84 3.45 14.45 25.47
C ARG A 84 4.70 13.70 24.98
N VAL A 85 4.62 13.09 23.77
CA VAL A 85 5.78 12.51 23.11
C VAL A 85 6.73 13.62 22.67
N SER A 86 8.02 13.48 22.96
CA SER A 86 9.07 14.38 22.46
C SER A 86 9.27 14.18 20.96
N LYS A 87 9.85 15.18 20.27
CA LYS A 87 10.24 15.02 18.86
C LYS A 87 11.12 13.80 18.66
N THR A 88 10.77 12.96 17.71
CA THR A 88 11.58 11.78 17.38
C THR A 88 12.83 12.16 16.59
N ARG A 89 13.88 11.35 16.71
CA ARG A 89 15.15 11.58 15.99
C ARG A 89 15.19 10.93 14.61
N HIS A 90 14.37 9.90 14.40
CA HIS A 90 14.23 9.21 13.12
C HIS A 90 13.12 9.85 12.30
N ARG A 91 13.16 9.63 10.98
CA ARG A 91 12.15 10.13 10.05
C ARG A 91 10.87 9.31 10.17
N VAL A 92 9.74 9.99 10.14
CA VAL A 92 8.42 9.36 9.97
C VAL A 92 7.68 10.07 8.85
N THR A 93 7.09 9.29 7.95
CA THR A 93 6.36 9.73 6.77
C THR A 93 4.88 9.37 6.86
N THR A 94 4.03 9.94 5.99
CA THR A 94 2.59 9.65 6.03
C THR A 94 2.07 9.02 4.75
N HIS A 95 1.10 8.11 4.94
CA HIS A 95 0.25 7.56 3.89
C HIS A 95 -0.61 8.65 3.24
N PRO A 96 -1.09 8.46 1.99
CA PRO A 96 -2.09 9.35 1.39
C PRO A 96 -3.27 9.57 2.32
N SER A 97 -3.60 10.81 2.50
CA SER A 97 -4.57 11.29 3.45
C SER A 97 -5.80 11.89 2.77
N TYR A 98 -6.71 12.43 3.55
CA TYR A 98 -7.85 13.19 3.09
C TYR A 98 -7.42 14.63 2.76
N SER A 99 -8.12 15.26 1.81
CA SER A 99 -7.91 16.68 1.47
C SER A 99 -9.25 17.41 1.38
N PRO A 100 -9.90 17.67 2.52
CA PRO A 100 -11.26 18.22 2.56
C PRO A 100 -11.42 19.51 1.78
N GLU A 101 -10.45 20.43 1.86
CA GLU A 101 -10.49 21.71 1.15
C GLU A 101 -10.57 21.56 -0.37
N VAL A 102 -9.73 20.67 -0.92
CA VAL A 102 -9.69 20.39 -2.36
C VAL A 102 -10.99 19.70 -2.81
N TRP A 103 -11.49 18.78 -1.99
CA TRP A 103 -12.74 18.07 -2.33
C TRP A 103 -13.96 18.99 -2.32
N LYS A 104 -14.01 19.98 -1.39
CA LYS A 104 -15.02 21.04 -1.43
C LYS A 104 -14.98 21.84 -2.74
N GLN A 105 -13.77 22.16 -3.24
CA GLN A 105 -13.62 22.83 -4.54
C GLN A 105 -14.15 21.99 -5.70
N TRP A 106 -14.11 20.65 -5.59
CA TRP A 106 -14.71 19.74 -6.56
C TRP A 106 -16.21 19.52 -6.37
N GLY A 107 -16.82 20.22 -5.40
CA GLY A 107 -18.27 20.17 -5.11
C GLY A 107 -18.72 18.86 -4.46
N LEU A 108 -17.82 18.18 -3.75
CA LEU A 108 -18.15 16.97 -3.00
C LEU A 108 -18.68 17.33 -1.60
N PRO A 109 -19.78 16.70 -1.17
CA PRO A 109 -20.28 16.85 0.20
C PRO A 109 -19.35 16.09 1.16
N LEU A 110 -18.84 16.78 2.18
CA LEU A 110 -18.04 16.16 3.23
C LEU A 110 -18.89 15.98 4.49
N ALA A 111 -18.67 14.88 5.22
CA ALA A 111 -19.26 14.71 6.54
C ALA A 111 -18.63 15.71 7.54
N ASP A 112 -19.47 16.35 8.35
CA ASP A 112 -19.10 17.50 9.22
C ASP A 112 -17.95 17.22 10.21
N ASN A 113 -17.72 15.95 10.59
CA ASN A 113 -16.75 15.60 11.64
C ASN A 113 -15.34 15.31 11.12
N TRP A 114 -15.17 15.15 9.82
CA TRP A 114 -13.90 14.68 9.24
C TRP A 114 -12.78 15.71 9.25
N GLU A 115 -13.15 16.96 8.99
CA GLU A 115 -12.16 18.05 8.85
C GLU A 115 -11.44 18.30 10.18
N GLY A 116 -12.19 18.44 11.27
CA GLY A 116 -11.61 18.74 12.57
C GLY A 116 -10.73 17.62 13.13
N GLU A 117 -11.12 16.36 12.94
CA GLU A 117 -10.30 15.22 13.36
C GLU A 117 -9.00 15.13 12.55
N HIS A 118 -9.09 15.26 11.22
CA HIS A 118 -7.95 15.27 10.33
C HIS A 118 -6.95 16.37 10.69
N GLU A 119 -7.42 17.61 10.82
CA GLU A 119 -6.58 18.78 11.16
C GLU A 119 -5.88 18.62 12.50
N ARG A 120 -6.59 18.13 13.52
CA ARG A 120 -6.02 17.88 14.84
C ARG A 120 -4.93 16.83 14.81
N LYS A 121 -5.14 15.70 14.13
CA LYS A 121 -4.15 14.64 13.97
C LYS A 121 -2.94 15.12 13.15
N LEU A 122 -3.18 15.85 12.06
CA LEU A 122 -2.11 16.42 11.24
C LEU A 122 -1.28 17.43 12.03
N LYS A 123 -1.91 18.33 12.78
CA LYS A 123 -1.21 19.28 13.65
C LYS A 123 -0.27 18.54 14.61
N ARG A 124 -0.79 17.51 15.30
CA ARG A 124 0.01 16.72 16.22
C ARG A 124 1.13 15.96 15.51
N PHE A 125 0.89 15.42 14.32
CA PHE A 125 1.89 14.79 13.47
C PHE A 125 3.09 15.73 13.19
N LEU A 126 2.80 16.98 12.82
CA LEU A 126 3.82 17.99 12.53
C LEU A 126 4.58 18.43 13.80
N GLU A 127 3.91 18.53 14.94
CA GLU A 127 4.53 18.84 16.24
C GLU A 127 5.55 17.78 16.66
N LEU A 128 5.34 16.51 16.29
CA LEU A 128 6.30 15.42 16.51
C LEU A 128 7.55 15.52 15.63
N GLY A 129 7.57 16.48 14.70
CA GLY A 129 8.68 16.68 13.75
C GLY A 129 8.66 15.69 12.58
N TRP A 130 7.52 15.08 12.31
CA TRP A 130 7.33 14.10 11.26
C TRP A 130 7.06 14.76 9.91
N LEU A 131 7.36 14.04 8.82
CA LEU A 131 7.32 14.58 7.47
C LEU A 131 6.00 14.25 6.77
N ARG A 132 5.21 15.27 6.47
CA ARG A 132 3.97 15.14 5.71
C ARG A 132 4.28 14.81 4.24
N THR A 133 4.26 13.53 3.89
CA THR A 133 4.54 13.06 2.52
C THR A 133 3.28 12.70 1.75
N GLU A 134 2.25 12.28 2.45
CA GLU A 134 0.92 11.89 1.90
C GLU A 134 1.04 11.01 0.67
N THR A 135 1.90 9.98 0.75
CA THR A 135 2.11 9.04 -0.36
C THR A 135 2.34 7.63 0.16
N CYS A 136 1.83 6.65 -0.57
CA CYS A 136 2.16 5.23 -0.36
C CYS A 136 3.38 4.78 -1.18
N ALA A 137 4.11 5.72 -1.77
CA ALA A 137 5.28 5.49 -2.61
C ALA A 137 6.38 6.49 -2.27
N GLU A 138 6.82 6.51 -1.00
CA GLU A 138 7.83 7.42 -0.45
C GLU A 138 9.17 7.30 -1.17
N TYR A 139 9.45 6.16 -1.77
CA TYR A 139 10.63 5.94 -2.61
C TYR A 139 10.65 6.85 -3.87
N LEU A 140 9.48 7.30 -4.36
CA LEU A 140 9.39 8.29 -5.45
C LEU A 140 9.80 9.71 -4.99
N LEU A 141 9.96 9.92 -3.68
CA LEU A 141 10.44 11.18 -3.08
C LEU A 141 11.93 11.12 -2.73
N GLY A 142 12.63 10.05 -3.10
CA GLY A 142 14.01 9.82 -2.68
C GLY A 142 14.14 9.35 -1.22
N ILE A 143 13.05 8.93 -0.57
CA ILE A 143 13.06 8.30 0.76
C ILE A 143 13.12 6.79 0.54
N THR A 144 14.29 6.31 0.18
CA THR A 144 14.54 4.92 -0.20
C THR A 144 15.42 4.24 0.82
N PRO A 145 15.04 3.10 1.38
CA PRO A 145 15.90 2.34 2.27
C PRO A 145 17.02 1.66 1.48
N ARG A 146 18.08 1.30 2.17
CA ARG A 146 19.13 0.42 1.65
C ARG A 146 18.77 -1.04 1.95
N LYS A 147 19.37 -1.97 1.20
CA LYS A 147 19.28 -3.40 1.50
C LYS A 147 19.73 -3.67 2.94
N GLY A 148 18.88 -4.31 3.71
CA GLY A 148 19.13 -4.62 5.12
C GLY A 148 18.68 -3.55 6.12
N ASP A 149 18.33 -2.33 5.70
CA ASP A 149 17.75 -1.32 6.60
C ASP A 149 16.45 -1.84 7.20
N VAL A 150 16.28 -1.63 8.51
CA VAL A 150 15.01 -1.95 9.19
C VAL A 150 14.11 -0.73 9.15
N VAL A 151 12.89 -0.92 8.68
CA VAL A 151 11.88 0.14 8.59
C VAL A 151 10.53 -0.34 9.12
N SER A 152 9.67 0.56 9.58
CA SER A 152 8.33 0.24 10.07
C SER A 152 7.27 0.88 9.18
N MET A 153 6.40 0.06 8.59
CA MET A 153 5.42 0.48 7.59
C MET A 153 3.99 0.12 8.00
N GLY A 154 3.10 1.10 8.08
CA GLY A 154 1.70 0.91 8.44
C GLY A 154 0.79 0.39 7.31
N GLY A 155 1.30 0.18 6.10
CA GLY A 155 0.51 -0.25 4.94
C GLY A 155 1.14 -1.39 4.16
N SER A 156 0.33 -2.36 3.74
CA SER A 156 0.80 -3.60 3.09
C SER A 156 1.53 -3.38 1.77
N CYS A 157 1.15 -2.38 0.97
CA CYS A 157 1.84 -2.06 -0.30
C CYS A 157 3.26 -1.56 -0.05
N MET A 158 3.47 -0.76 1.00
CA MET A 158 4.81 -0.29 1.36
C MET A 158 5.65 -1.39 1.99
N GLN A 159 5.04 -2.26 2.80
CA GLN A 159 5.73 -3.40 3.38
C GLN A 159 6.32 -4.30 2.29
N VAL A 160 5.50 -4.71 1.31
CA VAL A 160 5.97 -5.57 0.22
C VAL A 160 6.95 -4.85 -0.71
N ALA A 161 6.74 -3.57 -1.01
CA ALA A 161 7.64 -2.81 -1.87
C ALA A 161 9.03 -2.65 -1.23
N ASN A 162 9.08 -2.26 0.05
CA ASN A 162 10.34 -2.09 0.77
C ASN A 162 11.10 -3.41 0.94
N ASN A 163 10.40 -4.50 1.26
CA ASN A 163 11.00 -5.83 1.33
C ASN A 163 11.54 -6.30 -0.02
N SER A 164 10.71 -6.23 -1.06
CA SER A 164 10.97 -6.89 -2.35
C SER A 164 11.86 -6.06 -3.27
N LEU A 165 11.54 -4.76 -3.45
CA LEU A 165 12.24 -3.92 -4.44
C LEU A 165 13.55 -3.36 -3.91
N PHE A 166 13.67 -3.15 -2.59
CA PHE A 166 14.85 -2.52 -1.99
C PHE A 166 15.63 -3.48 -1.08
N GLY A 167 15.09 -4.66 -0.75
CA GLY A 167 15.73 -5.58 0.17
C GLY A 167 15.81 -5.04 1.60
N ALA A 168 15.00 -4.06 1.95
CA ALA A 168 14.82 -3.61 3.32
C ALA A 168 14.12 -4.68 4.15
N ARG A 169 14.11 -4.51 5.46
CA ARG A 169 13.53 -5.45 6.41
C ARG A 169 12.32 -4.85 7.06
N VAL A 170 11.16 -5.36 6.67
CA VAL A 170 9.85 -4.94 7.19
C VAL A 170 9.07 -6.18 7.56
N ASP A 171 8.55 -6.24 8.76
CA ASP A 171 7.57 -7.26 9.10
C ASP A 171 6.14 -6.77 8.86
N ARG A 172 5.18 -7.68 8.75
CA ARG A 172 3.79 -7.33 8.54
C ARG A 172 3.13 -6.91 9.84
N MET A 173 3.13 -5.62 10.09
CA MET A 173 2.51 -5.03 11.29
C MET A 173 1.26 -4.24 10.91
N GLY A 174 0.27 -4.25 11.81
CA GLY A 174 -0.88 -3.35 11.72
C GLY A 174 -0.50 -1.90 12.01
N ILE A 175 -1.40 -0.98 11.66
CA ILE A 175 -1.17 0.48 11.77
C ILE A 175 -0.88 0.92 13.21
N LEU A 176 -1.51 0.29 14.21
CA LEU A 176 -1.34 0.65 15.62
C LEU A 176 0.07 0.30 16.13
N ILE A 177 0.59 -0.86 15.73
CA ILE A 177 1.94 -1.30 16.07
C ILE A 177 2.98 -0.43 15.32
N SER A 178 2.70 -0.09 14.06
CA SER A 178 3.57 0.80 13.29
C SER A 178 3.64 2.20 13.87
N LEU A 179 2.54 2.72 14.45
CA LEU A 179 2.55 3.99 15.18
C LEU A 179 3.43 3.90 16.44
N ALA A 180 3.28 2.84 17.23
CA ALA A 180 4.13 2.63 18.40
C ALA A 180 5.61 2.52 18.01
N ALA A 181 5.93 1.79 16.95
CA ALA A 181 7.28 1.68 16.41
C ALA A 181 7.82 3.05 15.92
N ALA A 182 6.97 3.86 15.26
CA ALA A 182 7.34 5.21 14.83
C ALA A 182 7.61 6.16 16.00
N ILE A 183 6.89 6.01 17.12
CA ILE A 183 7.13 6.81 18.34
C ILE A 183 8.44 6.41 19.01
N CYS A 184 8.68 5.12 19.18
CA CYS A 184 9.85 4.61 19.91
C CYS A 184 11.13 4.55 19.05
N GLY A 185 11.04 4.56 17.72
CA GLY A 185 12.17 4.29 16.85
C GLY A 185 12.66 2.84 16.93
N ARG A 186 11.80 1.93 17.35
CA ARG A 186 12.09 0.53 17.63
C ARG A 186 11.01 -0.38 17.04
N THR A 187 11.41 -1.56 16.61
CA THR A 187 10.48 -2.64 16.23
C THR A 187 11.00 -3.97 16.77
N PRO A 188 10.14 -4.90 17.22
CA PRO A 188 10.58 -6.23 17.65
C PRO A 188 11.35 -6.94 16.53
N LEU A 189 12.48 -7.54 16.84
CA LEU A 189 13.32 -8.28 15.88
C LEU A 189 12.74 -9.67 15.65
N MET A 190 11.81 -9.79 14.71
CA MET A 190 11.06 -11.00 14.43
C MET A 190 10.70 -11.11 12.93
N GLY A 191 10.06 -12.21 12.55
CA GLY A 191 9.48 -12.40 11.22
C GLY A 191 10.46 -12.13 10.09
N LEU A 192 10.09 -11.29 9.12
CA LEU A 192 10.91 -10.95 7.94
C LEU A 192 12.12 -10.04 8.26
N LEU A 193 12.26 -9.54 9.49
CA LEU A 193 13.47 -8.86 9.91
C LEU A 193 14.65 -9.84 10.06
N LEU A 194 14.35 -11.11 10.33
CA LEU A 194 15.35 -12.18 10.49
C LEU A 194 15.79 -12.70 9.10
N PRO A 195 17.09 -12.72 8.80
CA PRO A 195 17.58 -13.15 7.48
C PRO A 195 17.10 -14.54 7.04
N GLY A 196 17.03 -15.49 7.98
CA GLY A 196 16.63 -16.88 7.72
C GLY A 196 15.17 -17.04 7.27
N ASN A 197 14.31 -16.06 7.57
CA ASN A 197 12.89 -16.09 7.23
C ASN A 197 12.57 -15.43 5.87
N ARG A 198 13.59 -14.94 5.16
CA ARG A 198 13.41 -14.21 3.90
C ARG A 198 13.50 -15.08 2.66
N TYR A 199 14.01 -16.30 2.79
CA TYR A 199 14.04 -17.23 1.67
C TYR A 199 12.64 -17.66 1.26
N ALA A 200 12.41 -17.77 -0.06
CA ALA A 200 11.11 -18.16 -0.58
C ALA A 200 10.78 -19.63 -0.23
N ASN A 201 9.58 -19.84 0.28
CA ASN A 201 9.03 -21.18 0.49
C ASN A 201 8.17 -21.62 -0.70
N HIS A 202 7.65 -20.67 -1.47
CA HIS A 202 6.79 -20.91 -2.61
C HIS A 202 7.48 -20.42 -3.88
N LEU A 203 7.38 -21.24 -4.92
CA LEU A 203 7.89 -20.93 -6.25
C LEU A 203 6.71 -20.74 -7.19
N VAL A 204 6.72 -19.63 -7.93
CA VAL A 204 5.81 -19.38 -9.06
C VAL A 204 6.60 -19.59 -10.36
N GLU A 205 6.12 -20.51 -11.19
CA GLU A 205 6.64 -20.77 -12.53
C GLU A 205 5.66 -20.26 -13.58
N LEU A 206 6.13 -19.46 -14.54
CA LEU A 206 5.30 -18.99 -15.64
C LEU A 206 5.35 -19.98 -16.79
N ASP A 207 4.18 -20.49 -17.18
CA ASP A 207 4.02 -21.47 -18.27
C ASP A 207 3.35 -20.81 -19.49
N ASP A 208 3.98 -20.90 -20.67
CA ASP A 208 3.42 -20.47 -21.96
C ASP A 208 2.93 -19.00 -21.99
N LEU A 209 3.53 -18.12 -21.23
CA LEU A 209 3.22 -16.70 -21.21
C LEU A 209 4.24 -15.91 -22.04
N ASP A 210 3.79 -15.30 -23.12
CA ASP A 210 4.57 -14.28 -23.83
C ASP A 210 4.39 -12.93 -23.12
N VAL A 211 5.41 -12.55 -22.36
CA VAL A 211 5.41 -11.30 -21.58
C VAL A 211 5.90 -10.07 -22.37
N THR A 212 6.25 -10.24 -23.65
CA THR A 212 6.87 -9.19 -24.48
C THR A 212 6.01 -7.92 -24.58
N ASN A 213 4.69 -8.10 -24.68
CA ASN A 213 3.72 -7.02 -24.82
C ASN A 213 2.91 -6.75 -23.54
N TRP A 214 3.42 -7.18 -22.39
CA TRP A 214 2.72 -6.96 -21.13
C TRP A 214 2.74 -5.48 -20.75
N THR A 215 1.58 -5.02 -20.26
CA THR A 215 1.39 -3.70 -19.67
C THR A 215 1.41 -3.79 -18.14
N LEU A 216 1.37 -2.66 -17.44
CA LEU A 216 1.23 -2.62 -15.98
C LEU A 216 0.09 -3.50 -15.47
N SER A 217 -1.04 -3.53 -16.19
CA SER A 217 -2.22 -4.31 -15.80
C SER A 217 -1.97 -5.81 -15.80
N HIS A 218 -1.15 -6.32 -16.70
CA HIS A 218 -0.77 -7.73 -16.72
C HIS A 218 0.09 -8.08 -15.48
N TYR A 219 1.06 -7.24 -15.11
CA TYR A 219 1.83 -7.43 -13.89
C TYR A 219 0.98 -7.29 -12.62
N HIS A 220 0.05 -6.35 -12.60
CA HIS A 220 -0.96 -6.26 -11.53
C HIS A 220 -1.82 -7.52 -11.42
N CYS A 221 -2.30 -8.04 -12.55
CA CYS A 221 -3.10 -9.26 -12.62
C CYS A 221 -2.32 -10.47 -12.11
N LEU A 222 -1.08 -10.65 -12.56
CA LEU A 222 -0.19 -11.72 -12.08
C LEU A 222 0.03 -11.63 -10.57
N GLY A 223 0.37 -10.44 -10.06
CA GLY A 223 0.58 -10.25 -8.63
C GLY A 223 -0.68 -10.53 -7.81
N TYR A 224 -1.84 -10.11 -8.31
CA TYR A 224 -3.12 -10.40 -7.66
C TYR A 224 -3.41 -11.91 -7.65
N HIS A 225 -3.16 -12.60 -8.76
CA HIS A 225 -3.31 -14.06 -8.83
C HIS A 225 -2.40 -14.77 -7.81
N ILE A 226 -1.12 -14.40 -7.77
CA ILE A 226 -0.16 -14.99 -6.84
C ILE A 226 -0.63 -14.80 -5.40
N GLY A 227 -1.01 -13.58 -5.01
CA GLY A 227 -1.51 -13.31 -3.67
C GLY A 227 -2.75 -14.14 -3.29
N ASP A 228 -3.67 -14.32 -4.24
CA ASP A 228 -4.91 -15.11 -4.06
C ASP A 228 -4.63 -16.61 -3.87
N GLN A 229 -3.52 -17.12 -4.43
CA GLN A 229 -3.19 -18.55 -4.40
C GLN A 229 -2.17 -18.93 -3.32
N ILE A 230 -1.32 -18.00 -2.88
CA ILE A 230 -0.29 -18.28 -1.88
C ILE A 230 -0.86 -18.09 -0.47
N PRO A 231 -0.91 -19.14 0.37
CA PRO A 231 -1.44 -19.04 1.72
C PRO A 231 -0.46 -18.35 2.69
N GLY A 232 -1.01 -17.58 3.64
CA GLY A 232 -0.27 -17.01 4.76
C GLY A 232 0.73 -15.92 4.37
N PHE A 233 1.73 -15.73 5.23
CA PHE A 233 2.76 -14.67 5.12
C PHE A 233 4.08 -15.17 4.51
N LYS A 234 4.04 -16.22 3.70
CA LYS A 234 5.23 -16.89 3.17
C LYS A 234 5.87 -16.06 2.05
N PRO A 235 7.21 -15.90 2.06
CA PRO A 235 7.93 -15.33 0.91
C PRO A 235 7.75 -16.19 -0.35
N VAL A 236 7.68 -15.53 -1.50
CA VAL A 236 7.48 -16.18 -2.80
C VAL A 236 8.60 -15.81 -3.77
N ALA A 237 9.07 -16.77 -4.56
CA ALA A 237 9.94 -16.53 -5.72
C ALA A 237 9.12 -16.60 -7.00
N VAL A 238 9.25 -15.61 -7.87
CA VAL A 238 8.61 -15.56 -9.20
C VAL A 238 9.70 -15.77 -10.26
N ASN A 239 9.62 -16.89 -10.94
CA ASN A 239 10.55 -17.30 -11.98
C ASN A 239 9.87 -17.33 -13.37
N GLY A 240 10.62 -17.04 -14.42
CA GLY A 240 10.11 -17.04 -15.80
C GLY A 240 9.80 -15.63 -16.36
N LEU A 241 9.98 -14.56 -15.57
CA LEU A 241 10.01 -13.20 -16.11
C LEU A 241 11.39 -12.89 -16.71
N PRO A 242 11.48 -11.96 -17.70
CA PRO A 242 12.77 -11.47 -18.17
C PRO A 242 13.61 -10.92 -17.01
N PRO A 243 14.93 -11.04 -17.05
CA PRO A 243 15.79 -10.40 -16.07
C PRO A 243 15.68 -8.86 -16.19
N ASN A 244 15.89 -8.17 -15.07
CA ASN A 244 15.83 -6.71 -15.03
C ASN A 244 14.46 -6.12 -15.45
N VAL A 245 13.38 -6.73 -14.95
CA VAL A 245 12.03 -6.13 -15.09
C VAL A 245 12.06 -4.68 -14.66
N SER A 246 11.45 -3.78 -15.44
CA SER A 246 11.44 -2.36 -15.12
C SER A 246 10.84 -2.12 -13.73
N PHE A 247 11.27 -1.02 -13.07
CA PHE A 247 10.81 -0.70 -11.72
C PHE A 247 9.28 -0.63 -11.62
N ASP A 248 8.61 -0.01 -12.60
CA ASP A 248 7.16 0.12 -12.59
C ASP A 248 6.44 -1.23 -12.70
N PHE A 249 6.96 -2.14 -13.55
CA PHE A 249 6.40 -3.48 -13.69
C PHE A 249 6.65 -4.35 -12.46
N ALA A 250 7.87 -4.33 -11.92
CA ALA A 250 8.18 -5.04 -10.68
C ALA A 250 7.32 -4.53 -9.52
N ARG A 251 7.13 -3.22 -9.42
CA ARG A 251 6.28 -2.56 -8.44
C ARG A 251 4.82 -3.01 -8.59
N ALA A 252 4.25 -2.97 -9.79
CA ALA A 252 2.87 -3.39 -10.07
C ALA A 252 2.63 -4.85 -9.64
N LEU A 253 3.60 -5.73 -9.93
CA LEU A 253 3.57 -7.13 -9.54
C LEU A 253 3.53 -7.29 -8.02
N VAL A 254 4.55 -6.78 -7.32
CA VAL A 254 4.70 -7.08 -5.88
C VAL A 254 3.61 -6.44 -5.03
N ILE A 255 3.14 -5.22 -5.35
CA ILE A 255 2.13 -4.54 -4.54
C ILE A 255 0.72 -5.13 -4.68
N SER A 256 0.47 -5.91 -5.73
CA SER A 256 -0.82 -6.56 -5.93
C SER A 256 -0.97 -7.82 -5.10
N MET A 257 0.13 -8.47 -4.72
CA MET A 257 0.11 -9.70 -3.92
C MET A 257 -0.53 -9.53 -2.53
N PRO A 258 -0.17 -8.52 -1.71
CA PRO A 258 -0.80 -8.33 -0.40
C PRO A 258 -2.23 -7.80 -0.47
N THR A 259 -2.76 -7.55 -1.65
CA THR A 259 -4.14 -7.11 -1.84
C THR A 259 -5.12 -8.28 -1.79
N SER A 260 -4.80 -9.36 -2.49
CA SER A 260 -5.61 -10.57 -2.58
C SER A 260 -5.23 -11.62 -1.54
N GLY A 261 -4.06 -11.47 -0.90
CA GLY A 261 -3.52 -12.42 0.06
C GLY A 261 -2.69 -11.75 1.15
N ALA A 262 -1.66 -12.45 1.60
CA ALA A 262 -0.83 -12.01 2.72
C ALA A 262 0.66 -11.90 2.40
N VAL A 263 1.06 -12.04 1.14
CA VAL A 263 2.47 -12.01 0.71
C VAL A 263 3.09 -10.64 1.02
N THR A 264 4.15 -10.63 1.80
CA THR A 264 4.84 -9.39 2.23
C THR A 264 6.27 -9.29 1.66
N LEU A 265 6.79 -10.38 1.10
CA LEU A 265 8.09 -10.44 0.41
C LEU A 265 7.95 -11.30 -0.85
N ALA A 266 8.31 -10.74 -1.99
CA ALA A 266 8.39 -11.43 -3.26
C ALA A 266 9.77 -11.23 -3.89
N HIS A 267 10.39 -12.31 -4.31
CA HIS A 267 11.64 -12.36 -5.06
C HIS A 267 11.30 -12.51 -6.54
N ILE A 268 11.53 -11.49 -7.34
CA ILE A 268 11.48 -11.58 -8.80
C ILE A 268 12.88 -12.01 -9.26
N VAL A 269 13.03 -13.25 -9.70
CA VAL A 269 14.33 -13.83 -10.07
C VAL A 269 14.97 -13.01 -11.17
N GLY A 270 16.25 -12.64 -10.98
CA GLY A 270 17.00 -11.78 -11.89
C GLY A 270 16.67 -10.29 -11.82
N THR A 271 15.83 -9.86 -10.86
CA THR A 271 15.39 -8.44 -10.75
C THR A 271 15.54 -7.89 -9.33
N THR A 272 15.02 -8.57 -8.32
CA THR A 272 15.02 -8.05 -6.94
C THR A 272 16.36 -8.30 -6.23
N PRO A 273 16.74 -7.44 -5.25
CA PRO A 273 18.11 -7.41 -4.71
C PRO A 273 18.50 -8.62 -3.85
N GLU A 274 17.57 -9.51 -3.54
CA GLU A 274 17.83 -10.76 -2.79
C GLU A 274 17.56 -12.02 -3.65
N ALA A 275 17.52 -11.87 -4.98
CA ALA A 275 17.20 -12.95 -5.93
C ALA A 275 17.87 -12.75 -7.30
N PHE A 276 19.20 -12.64 -7.35
CA PHE A 276 19.93 -12.61 -8.63
C PHE A 276 19.71 -13.88 -9.43
N ASN A 277 19.45 -15.00 -8.75
CA ASN A 277 19.09 -16.28 -9.34
C ASN A 277 18.09 -17.02 -8.43
N LEU A 278 17.54 -18.12 -8.91
CA LEU A 278 16.55 -18.90 -8.19
C LEU A 278 17.13 -19.56 -6.93
N GLU A 279 18.38 -19.98 -6.96
CA GLU A 279 19.04 -20.60 -5.80
C GLU A 279 19.13 -19.62 -4.61
N GLU A 280 19.50 -18.37 -4.88
CA GLU A 280 19.53 -17.31 -3.86
C GLU A 280 18.14 -17.04 -3.30
N ALA A 281 17.12 -16.92 -4.17
CA ALA A 281 15.75 -16.67 -3.75
C ALA A 281 15.23 -17.76 -2.80
N LEU A 282 15.58 -19.02 -3.05
CA LEU A 282 15.19 -20.20 -2.26
C LEU A 282 16.15 -20.50 -1.10
N GLY A 283 17.28 -19.79 -0.99
CA GLY A 283 18.32 -20.08 0.02
C GLY A 283 18.93 -21.45 -0.11
N GLY A 284 19.07 -21.97 -1.34
CA GLY A 284 19.58 -23.31 -1.62
C GLY A 284 18.61 -24.46 -1.23
N LYS A 285 17.36 -24.14 -0.88
CA LYS A 285 16.35 -25.14 -0.46
C LYS A 285 15.39 -25.45 -1.62
N LYS A 286 14.71 -26.59 -1.53
CA LYS A 286 13.57 -26.89 -2.41
C LYS A 286 12.35 -26.10 -1.95
N PRO A 287 11.53 -25.57 -2.88
CA PRO A 287 10.27 -24.92 -2.51
C PRO A 287 9.30 -25.94 -1.90
N GLU A 288 8.51 -25.50 -0.93
CA GLU A 288 7.44 -26.32 -0.32
C GLU A 288 6.29 -26.53 -1.33
N HIS A 289 6.01 -25.50 -2.14
CA HIS A 289 4.94 -25.50 -3.14
C HIS A 289 5.40 -24.83 -4.42
N VAL A 290 4.89 -25.33 -5.55
CA VAL A 290 5.10 -24.74 -6.87
C VAL A 290 3.75 -24.37 -7.46
N LEU A 291 3.54 -23.10 -7.72
CA LEU A 291 2.37 -22.55 -8.42
C LEU A 291 2.74 -22.32 -9.89
N ARG A 292 2.02 -22.97 -10.80
CA ARG A 292 2.17 -22.72 -12.25
C ARG A 292 1.11 -21.74 -12.72
N VAL A 293 1.53 -20.72 -13.45
CA VAL A 293 0.66 -19.66 -13.96
C VAL A 293 0.79 -19.59 -15.46
N GLY A 294 -0.30 -19.87 -16.17
CA GLY A 294 -0.41 -19.79 -17.62
C GLY A 294 -1.51 -18.82 -18.05
N LYS A 295 -1.80 -18.81 -19.34
CA LYS A 295 -2.85 -17.97 -19.95
C LYS A 295 -4.21 -18.15 -19.29
N ARG A 296 -4.58 -19.39 -18.92
CA ARG A 296 -5.85 -19.69 -18.28
C ARG A 296 -6.00 -19.02 -16.93
N GLU A 297 -4.98 -19.07 -16.09
CA GLU A 297 -4.94 -18.47 -14.76
C GLU A 297 -5.01 -16.95 -14.84
N MET A 298 -4.25 -16.36 -15.78
CA MET A 298 -4.27 -14.92 -16.05
C MET A 298 -5.66 -14.47 -16.50
N LYS A 299 -6.26 -15.16 -17.47
CA LYS A 299 -7.61 -14.86 -17.97
C LYS A 299 -8.65 -14.93 -16.86
N LYS A 300 -8.66 -16.01 -16.06
CA LYS A 300 -9.58 -16.18 -14.94
C LYS A 300 -9.45 -15.05 -13.90
N THR A 301 -8.22 -14.63 -13.62
CA THR A 301 -7.96 -13.53 -12.66
C THR A 301 -8.42 -12.19 -13.23
N TRP A 302 -8.18 -11.94 -14.50
CA TRP A 302 -8.67 -10.73 -15.17
C TRP A 302 -10.19 -10.65 -15.17
N GLU A 303 -10.88 -11.76 -15.45
CA GLU A 303 -12.33 -11.86 -15.35
C GLU A 303 -12.83 -11.60 -13.93
N LYS A 304 -12.15 -12.14 -12.90
CA LYS A 304 -12.47 -11.91 -11.48
C LYS A 304 -12.38 -10.43 -11.08
N LEU A 305 -11.45 -9.68 -11.67
CA LEU A 305 -11.26 -8.26 -11.42
C LEU A 305 -12.28 -7.36 -12.15
N ASN A 306 -13.00 -7.91 -13.13
CA ASN A 306 -14.02 -7.22 -13.90
C ASN A 306 -15.41 -7.54 -13.34
N VAL A 307 -15.93 -6.68 -12.46
CA VAL A 307 -17.23 -6.84 -11.80
C VAL A 307 -18.20 -5.81 -12.39
N TRP A 308 -18.72 -6.09 -13.58
CA TRP A 308 -19.59 -5.18 -14.30
C TRP A 308 -20.71 -5.92 -15.04
N ASP A 309 -21.82 -5.21 -15.28
CA ASP A 309 -23.03 -5.70 -15.95
C ASP A 309 -23.53 -4.71 -17.00
N SER A 310 -22.77 -3.67 -17.29
CA SER A 310 -23.06 -2.65 -18.30
C SER A 310 -21.75 -2.17 -18.94
N ASP A 311 -21.82 -1.24 -19.91
CA ASP A 311 -20.65 -0.60 -20.53
C ASP A 311 -20.40 0.83 -20.02
N VAL A 312 -21.20 1.32 -19.06
CA VAL A 312 -21.12 2.71 -18.57
C VAL A 312 -20.01 2.84 -17.54
N VAL A 313 -19.11 3.81 -17.75
CA VAL A 313 -18.04 4.18 -16.81
C VAL A 313 -18.28 5.61 -16.32
N GLU A 314 -18.48 5.77 -15.02
CA GLU A 314 -18.74 7.07 -14.39
C GLU A 314 -17.48 7.71 -13.79
N HIS A 315 -16.47 6.89 -13.48
CA HIS A 315 -15.21 7.32 -12.88
C HIS A 315 -14.02 6.54 -13.42
N VAL A 316 -12.83 7.16 -13.45
CA VAL A 316 -11.57 6.48 -13.76
C VAL A 316 -10.55 6.83 -12.69
N ALA A 317 -9.87 5.80 -12.14
CA ALA A 317 -8.89 5.95 -11.06
C ALA A 317 -7.54 5.37 -11.46
N PHE A 318 -6.49 6.18 -11.38
CA PHE A 318 -5.10 5.80 -11.57
C PHE A 318 -4.26 6.09 -10.33
N GLY A 319 -3.09 5.48 -10.23
CA GLY A 319 -2.13 5.75 -9.16
C GLY A 319 -2.40 4.97 -7.87
N CYS A 320 -2.69 3.69 -7.97
CA CYS A 320 -2.72 2.77 -6.83
C CYS A 320 -1.72 1.62 -7.02
N PRO A 321 -0.46 1.80 -6.49
CA PRO A 321 0.08 2.89 -5.65
C PRO A 321 0.28 4.18 -6.46
N HIS A 322 0.60 5.29 -5.75
CA HIS A 322 0.76 6.60 -6.39
C HIS A 322 1.57 6.54 -7.68
N ALA A 323 1.03 7.20 -8.73
CA ALA A 323 1.55 7.14 -10.08
C ALA A 323 2.99 7.66 -10.17
N THR A 324 3.78 7.03 -11.02
CA THR A 324 5.10 7.54 -11.42
C THR A 324 4.96 8.67 -12.44
N ILE A 325 6.03 9.39 -12.66
CA ILE A 325 6.04 10.45 -13.68
C ILE A 325 5.81 9.87 -15.08
N ASP A 326 6.31 8.67 -15.36
CA ASP A 326 6.14 8.00 -16.65
C ASP A 326 4.69 7.55 -16.87
N GLU A 327 4.01 7.03 -15.84
CA GLU A 327 2.57 6.72 -15.89
C GLU A 327 1.76 7.98 -16.22
N ILE A 328 2.03 9.10 -15.54
CA ILE A 328 1.35 10.38 -15.79
C ILE A 328 1.57 10.86 -17.23
N GLY A 329 2.79 10.75 -17.72
CA GLY A 329 3.14 11.13 -19.11
C GLY A 329 2.39 10.28 -20.14
N ARG A 330 2.28 8.97 -19.94
CA ARG A 330 1.51 8.08 -20.82
C ARG A 330 0.03 8.44 -20.80
N ILE A 331 -0.57 8.63 -19.61
CA ILE A 331 -1.96 9.05 -19.47
C ILE A 331 -2.23 10.37 -20.19
N ALA A 332 -1.38 11.38 -20.00
CA ALA A 332 -1.49 12.68 -20.68
C ALA A 332 -1.46 12.54 -22.21
N ASN A 333 -0.53 11.73 -22.72
CA ASN A 333 -0.40 11.46 -24.15
C ASN A 333 -1.63 10.72 -24.73
N HIS A 334 -2.18 9.74 -24.01
CA HIS A 334 -3.40 9.04 -24.43
C HIS A 334 -4.64 9.96 -24.43
N ILE A 335 -4.74 10.89 -23.48
CA ILE A 335 -5.78 11.92 -23.48
C ILE A 335 -5.65 12.81 -24.72
N GLY A 336 -4.42 13.23 -25.07
CA GLY A 336 -4.13 13.93 -26.33
C GLY A 336 -4.98 15.19 -26.55
N GLY A 337 -5.32 15.92 -25.47
CA GLY A 337 -6.13 17.14 -25.50
C GLY A 337 -7.65 16.91 -25.67
N LYS A 338 -8.13 15.67 -25.70
CA LYS A 338 -9.57 15.34 -25.76
C LYS A 338 -10.23 15.66 -24.42
N LYS A 339 -11.51 16.02 -24.44
CA LYS A 339 -12.30 16.22 -23.22
C LYS A 339 -12.76 14.89 -22.62
N LEU A 340 -12.73 14.81 -21.30
CA LEU A 340 -13.23 13.67 -20.55
C LEU A 340 -14.75 13.80 -20.36
N LYS A 341 -15.47 12.69 -20.47
CA LYS A 341 -16.90 12.60 -20.16
C LYS A 341 -17.17 12.11 -18.75
N THR A 342 -16.19 11.45 -18.14
CA THR A 342 -16.29 10.95 -16.77
C THR A 342 -15.31 11.69 -15.87
N SER A 343 -15.49 11.62 -14.56
CA SER A 343 -14.45 12.04 -13.61
C SER A 343 -13.23 11.14 -13.77
N LEU A 344 -12.04 11.72 -13.69
CA LEU A 344 -10.77 11.01 -13.68
C LEU A 344 -9.92 11.53 -12.52
N LEU A 345 -9.41 10.63 -11.70
CA LEU A 345 -8.52 10.95 -10.57
C LEU A 345 -7.19 10.22 -10.72
N ILE A 346 -6.10 10.97 -10.61
CA ILE A 346 -4.75 10.41 -10.52
C ILE A 346 -4.21 10.66 -9.12
N GLY A 347 -3.99 9.58 -8.37
CA GLY A 347 -3.26 9.62 -7.11
C GLY A 347 -1.77 9.74 -7.37
N ALA A 348 -1.17 10.87 -6.98
CA ALA A 348 0.27 11.11 -7.12
C ALA A 348 0.79 11.89 -5.92
N SER A 349 2.06 11.72 -5.57
CA SER A 349 2.68 12.55 -4.55
C SER A 349 2.90 13.97 -5.05
N ALA A 350 2.85 14.95 -4.14
CA ALA A 350 3.01 16.36 -4.49
C ALA A 350 4.29 16.68 -5.31
N PRO A 351 5.48 16.12 -5.04
CA PRO A 351 6.65 16.34 -5.89
C PRO A 351 6.53 15.75 -7.29
N VAL A 352 5.88 14.58 -7.44
CA VAL A 352 5.63 13.98 -8.76
C VAL A 352 4.63 14.82 -9.55
N GLU A 353 3.57 15.32 -8.89
CA GLU A 353 2.61 16.25 -9.48
C GLU A 353 3.32 17.55 -9.94
N ALA A 354 4.19 18.12 -9.10
CA ALA A 354 4.94 19.33 -9.46
C ALA A 354 5.84 19.12 -10.70
N LEU A 355 6.44 17.92 -10.82
CA LEU A 355 7.21 17.55 -12.01
C LEU A 355 6.30 17.40 -13.24
N ALA A 356 5.15 16.75 -13.10
CA ALA A 356 4.15 16.62 -14.17
C ALA A 356 3.65 17.99 -14.66
N ARG A 357 3.48 18.98 -13.76
CA ARG A 357 3.15 20.38 -14.13
C ARG A 357 4.26 21.02 -14.95
N ARG A 358 5.52 20.84 -14.57
CA ARG A 358 6.67 21.37 -15.35
C ARG A 358 6.74 20.76 -16.76
N GLN A 359 6.27 19.54 -16.94
CA GLN A 359 6.15 18.90 -18.26
C GLN A 359 4.90 19.31 -19.05
N GLY A 360 3.99 20.08 -18.44
CA GLY A 360 2.70 20.44 -19.03
C GLY A 360 1.65 19.31 -19.02
N TRP A 361 1.99 18.15 -18.48
CA TRP A 361 1.09 16.97 -18.43
C TRP A 361 -0.07 17.15 -17.46
N ALA A 362 0.21 17.69 -16.27
CA ALA A 362 -0.84 17.99 -15.29
C ALA A 362 -1.86 18.97 -15.86
N ASP A 363 -1.40 20.06 -16.47
CA ASP A 363 -2.28 21.07 -17.11
C ASP A 363 -3.11 20.47 -18.25
N MET A 364 -2.53 19.56 -19.04
CA MET A 364 -3.23 18.85 -20.12
C MET A 364 -4.37 18.02 -19.57
N ILE A 365 -4.12 17.24 -18.50
CA ILE A 365 -5.10 16.36 -17.85
C ILE A 365 -6.21 17.20 -17.19
N GLU A 366 -5.87 18.26 -16.46
CA GLU A 366 -6.83 19.14 -15.80
C GLU A 366 -7.70 19.92 -16.81
N LYS A 367 -7.11 20.43 -17.90
CA LYS A 367 -7.87 21.03 -19.01
C LYS A 367 -8.82 20.06 -19.67
N ALA A 368 -8.49 18.75 -19.67
CA ALA A 368 -9.40 17.72 -20.17
C ALA A 368 -10.57 17.44 -19.20
N GLY A 369 -10.44 17.81 -17.92
CA GLY A 369 -11.43 17.56 -16.86
C GLY A 369 -11.00 16.51 -15.83
N GLY A 370 -9.71 16.15 -15.81
CA GLY A 370 -9.13 15.25 -14.81
C GLY A 370 -8.69 15.97 -13.54
N HIS A 371 -8.40 15.19 -12.50
CA HIS A 371 -7.98 15.67 -11.19
C HIS A 371 -6.69 14.98 -10.74
N PHE A 372 -5.82 15.76 -10.07
CA PHE A 372 -4.64 15.26 -9.39
C PHE A 372 -4.75 15.49 -7.90
N GLN A 373 -4.32 14.52 -7.09
CA GLN A 373 -4.22 14.70 -5.65
C GLN A 373 -3.32 13.66 -4.99
N SER A 374 -2.68 14.06 -3.87
CA SER A 374 -2.00 13.16 -2.93
C SER A 374 -3.03 12.41 -2.05
N VAL A 375 -3.95 11.69 -2.66
CA VAL A 375 -5.00 10.90 -2.03
C VAL A 375 -4.90 9.45 -2.48
N CYS A 376 -5.36 8.51 -1.68
CA CYS A 376 -5.47 7.13 -2.13
C CYS A 376 -6.63 6.99 -3.13
N PRO A 377 -6.37 6.72 -4.42
CA PRO A 377 -7.42 6.67 -5.44
C PRO A 377 -8.29 5.40 -5.36
N SER A 378 -8.07 4.57 -4.35
CA SER A 378 -8.87 3.38 -4.07
C SER A 378 -9.69 3.53 -2.78
N ILE A 379 -9.07 3.37 -1.60
CA ILE A 379 -9.77 3.29 -0.31
C ILE A 379 -10.37 4.65 0.11
N THR A 380 -9.67 5.76 -0.17
CA THR A 380 -10.14 7.12 0.16
C THR A 380 -10.52 7.92 -1.09
N ASN A 381 -10.91 7.23 -2.15
CA ASN A 381 -11.31 7.88 -3.40
C ASN A 381 -12.56 8.75 -3.20
N PRO A 382 -12.45 10.07 -3.37
CA PRO A 382 -13.54 10.99 -3.05
C PRO A 382 -14.75 10.88 -4.01
N PHE A 383 -14.57 10.29 -5.19
CA PHE A 383 -15.66 10.04 -6.14
C PHE A 383 -16.34 8.68 -5.94
N ALA A 384 -15.64 7.74 -5.32
CA ALA A 384 -16.11 6.36 -5.17
C ALA A 384 -16.64 6.05 -3.76
N ARG A 385 -16.20 6.78 -2.74
CA ARG A 385 -16.66 6.56 -1.36
C ARG A 385 -17.98 7.27 -1.07
N ARG A 386 -18.98 6.49 -0.61
CA ARG A 386 -20.32 7.01 -0.32
C ARG A 386 -20.34 8.02 0.82
N ASP A 387 -19.54 7.82 1.85
CA ASP A 387 -19.43 8.73 3.00
C ASP A 387 -18.76 10.08 2.65
N ILE A 388 -18.11 10.17 1.48
CA ILE A 388 -17.50 11.40 0.94
C ILE A 388 -18.39 11.97 -0.16
N ALA A 389 -18.71 11.18 -1.17
CA ALA A 389 -19.44 11.62 -2.37
C ALA A 389 -20.96 11.73 -2.16
N GLY A 390 -21.50 11.10 -1.11
CA GLY A 390 -22.93 11.06 -0.87
C GLY A 390 -23.70 10.46 -2.04
N GLU A 391 -24.73 11.15 -2.52
CA GLU A 391 -25.54 10.74 -3.68
C GLU A 391 -24.77 10.88 -5.01
N LYS A 392 -23.67 11.64 -5.04
CA LYS A 392 -22.79 11.79 -6.21
C LYS A 392 -21.78 10.64 -6.35
N GLN A 393 -21.85 9.61 -5.50
CA GLN A 393 -20.97 8.45 -5.59
C GLN A 393 -21.08 7.83 -6.99
N ALA A 394 -19.92 7.65 -7.66
CA ALA A 394 -19.84 6.89 -8.90
C ALA A 394 -20.27 5.44 -8.67
N LYS A 395 -21.12 4.91 -9.52
CA LYS A 395 -21.61 3.52 -9.44
C LYS A 395 -20.70 2.55 -10.15
N SER A 396 -19.89 3.07 -11.10
CA SER A 396 -18.93 2.29 -11.86
C SER A 396 -17.61 3.04 -12.01
N ALA A 397 -16.50 2.32 -12.00
CA ALA A 397 -15.17 2.88 -12.17
C ALA A 397 -14.25 1.99 -12.99
N ALA A 398 -13.35 2.60 -13.78
CA ALA A 398 -12.30 1.87 -14.49
C ALA A 398 -10.93 2.15 -13.87
N THR A 399 -10.03 1.15 -13.91
CA THR A 399 -8.67 1.26 -13.41
C THR A 399 -7.72 0.24 -14.05
N ASN A 400 -6.44 0.59 -14.16
CA ASN A 400 -5.38 -0.30 -14.63
C ASN A 400 -4.70 -1.08 -13.50
N SER A 401 -5.09 -0.85 -12.25
CA SER A 401 -4.49 -1.47 -11.06
C SER A 401 -5.42 -2.50 -10.43
N ALA A 402 -4.96 -3.75 -10.31
CA ALA A 402 -5.73 -4.80 -9.63
C ALA A 402 -5.99 -4.47 -8.15
N ARG A 403 -5.06 -3.75 -7.51
CA ARG A 403 -5.24 -3.26 -6.15
C ARG A 403 -6.36 -2.22 -6.06
N CYS A 404 -6.39 -1.28 -6.98
CA CYS A 404 -7.46 -0.29 -7.07
C CYS A 404 -8.80 -0.96 -7.34
N ALA A 405 -8.85 -1.88 -8.31
CA ALA A 405 -10.04 -2.65 -8.65
C ALA A 405 -10.63 -3.38 -7.43
N HIS A 406 -9.77 -4.07 -6.68
CA HIS A 406 -10.17 -4.78 -5.46
C HIS A 406 -10.84 -3.86 -4.44
N TYR A 407 -10.20 -2.73 -4.10
CA TYR A 407 -10.72 -1.85 -3.04
C TYR A 407 -11.91 -0.99 -3.50
N LEU A 408 -11.95 -0.56 -4.75
CA LEU A 408 -13.14 0.10 -5.29
C LEU A 408 -14.35 -0.81 -5.21
N SER A 409 -14.19 -2.10 -5.51
CA SER A 409 -15.28 -3.06 -5.41
C SER A 409 -15.62 -3.42 -3.96
N THR A 410 -14.64 -3.80 -3.15
CA THR A 410 -14.90 -4.39 -1.81
C THR A 410 -15.13 -3.34 -0.71
N VAL A 411 -14.47 -2.19 -0.78
CA VAL A 411 -14.57 -1.13 0.23
C VAL A 411 -15.57 -0.05 -0.19
N CYS A 412 -15.54 0.36 -1.47
CA CYS A 412 -16.40 1.43 -1.95
C CYS A 412 -17.71 0.93 -2.51
N GLY A 413 -17.86 -0.37 -2.81
CA GLY A 413 -19.06 -0.96 -3.37
C GLY A 413 -19.37 -0.53 -4.81
N VAL A 414 -18.31 -0.18 -5.58
CA VAL A 414 -18.40 0.31 -6.95
C VAL A 414 -18.22 -0.85 -7.93
N LYS A 415 -18.97 -0.86 -9.04
CA LYS A 415 -18.75 -1.79 -10.16
C LYS A 415 -17.43 -1.43 -10.84
N VAL A 416 -16.58 -2.44 -11.14
CA VAL A 416 -15.23 -2.18 -11.63
C VAL A 416 -14.99 -2.75 -13.00
N PHE A 417 -14.34 -1.95 -13.84
CA PHE A 417 -13.72 -2.33 -15.10
C PHE A 417 -12.20 -2.31 -14.91
N PHE A 418 -11.58 -3.46 -15.07
CA PHE A 418 -10.14 -3.59 -14.99
C PHE A 418 -9.58 -3.83 -16.39
N GLY A 419 -8.64 -3.00 -16.82
CA GLY A 419 -8.03 -3.09 -18.14
C GLY A 419 -6.71 -2.33 -18.23
N THR A 420 -6.22 -2.16 -19.44
CA THR A 420 -5.00 -1.41 -19.71
C THR A 420 -5.19 0.09 -19.46
N GLU A 421 -4.08 0.80 -19.33
CA GLU A 421 -4.07 2.27 -19.16
C GLU A 421 -4.81 2.96 -20.32
N GLU A 422 -4.58 2.51 -21.57
CA GLU A 422 -5.24 3.03 -22.76
C GLU A 422 -6.75 2.79 -22.73
N GLU A 423 -7.20 1.59 -22.39
CA GLU A 423 -8.63 1.24 -22.26
C GLU A 423 -9.32 2.13 -21.22
N CYS A 424 -8.67 2.34 -20.07
CA CYS A 424 -9.18 3.22 -19.00
C CYS A 424 -9.27 4.68 -19.46
N VAL A 425 -8.25 5.22 -20.14
CA VAL A 425 -8.30 6.59 -20.69
C VAL A 425 -9.38 6.72 -21.76
N ASN A 426 -9.52 5.73 -22.64
CA ASN A 426 -10.58 5.70 -23.64
C ASN A 426 -11.97 5.66 -22.97
N ALA A 427 -12.12 4.94 -21.87
CA ALA A 427 -13.34 4.95 -21.06
C ALA A 427 -13.62 6.32 -20.46
N ALA A 428 -12.58 7.03 -19.96
CA ALA A 428 -12.74 8.39 -19.46
C ALA A 428 -13.21 9.37 -20.55
N ILE A 429 -12.69 9.24 -21.76
CA ILE A 429 -13.06 10.10 -22.90
C ILE A 429 -14.47 9.79 -23.40
N THR A 430 -14.87 8.51 -23.44
CA THR A 430 -16.13 8.09 -24.08
C THR A 430 -17.29 7.91 -23.11
N GLY A 431 -17.02 7.71 -21.82
CA GLY A 431 -17.99 7.29 -20.81
C GLY A 431 -18.39 5.83 -20.92
N LYS A 432 -17.67 5.04 -21.74
CA LYS A 432 -18.02 3.65 -22.05
C LYS A 432 -16.80 2.75 -22.03
N TRP A 433 -16.97 1.56 -21.46
CA TRP A 433 -15.97 0.51 -21.49
C TRP A 433 -15.95 -0.23 -22.81
N LYS A 434 -14.76 -0.46 -23.34
CA LYS A 434 -14.49 -1.26 -24.55
C LYS A 434 -13.24 -2.12 -24.38
N GLY A 435 -12.90 -2.50 -23.15
CA GLY A 435 -11.75 -3.35 -22.90
C GLY A 435 -12.00 -4.79 -23.27
N ASP A 436 -10.96 -5.44 -23.75
CA ASP A 436 -10.93 -6.85 -24.08
C ASP A 436 -10.28 -7.67 -22.95
N LEU A 437 -10.61 -8.97 -22.90
CA LEU A 437 -9.83 -9.89 -22.08
C LEU A 437 -8.43 -10.09 -22.71
N PRO A 438 -7.37 -10.25 -21.91
CA PRO A 438 -6.03 -10.49 -22.45
C PRO A 438 -6.01 -11.76 -23.30
N LYS A 439 -5.41 -11.65 -24.49
CA LYS A 439 -5.29 -12.75 -25.47
C LYS A 439 -4.25 -13.76 -25.06
#